data_31483fef3a93db37dff4d69e2913f0cf
#
_entry.id   31483fef3a93db37dff4d69e2913f0cf
#
_cell.length_a   1.000
_cell.length_b   1.000
_cell.length_c   1.000
_cell.angle_alpha   90.00
_cell.angle_beta   90.00
_cell.angle_gamma   90.00
#
_symmetry.space_group_name_H-M   'P 1'
#
loop_
_entity.id
_entity.type
_entity.pdbx_description
1 polymer ?
#
loop_
_entity_poly.entity_id
_entity_poly.type
_entity_poly.pdbx_seq_one_letter_code
_entity_poly.pdbx_strand_id
1 'polypeptide(L)'
;MDNYILKLIKQGIKSSDQYFKEIKEEYGRLYKKADNFEEFLAYESYSPINAKMAAYETLMTDIVGNGLNDIRFNRPAQKALFKTVVDKRTATLVQNVNEDTRASIRNIIQDAYKQGDLSHKTVMEQISKTCDNINHTRARTIARTELNNATTTADYIINKERGANAYKYYCGEDPCEICEEDCGEVFEIDDIEHLPPRHPNCKCGVNFFIDPNLND
;
A
#
# COMPACT_ATOMS: atom_id res chain seq x y z
N MET A 1 -3.79 -9.09 -19.49
CA MET A 1 -3.50 -7.91 -18.64
C MET A 1 -3.14 -6.78 -19.58
N ASP A 2 -3.79 -5.64 -19.45
CA ASP A 2 -3.61 -4.49 -20.33
C ASP A 2 -2.15 -4.00 -20.28
N ASN A 3 -1.53 -3.73 -21.44
CA ASN A 3 -0.14 -3.25 -21.52
C ASN A 3 0.12 -1.98 -20.70
N TYR A 4 -0.91 -1.18 -20.50
CA TYR A 4 -0.82 0.04 -19.72
C TYR A 4 -0.75 -0.25 -18.21
N ILE A 5 -1.54 -1.18 -17.70
CA ILE A 5 -1.49 -1.63 -16.30
C ILE A 5 -0.10 -2.19 -15.99
N LEU A 6 0.48 -2.99 -16.90
CA LEU A 6 1.86 -3.47 -16.77
C LEU A 6 2.89 -2.35 -16.71
N LYS A 7 2.65 -1.25 -17.45
CA LYS A 7 3.52 -0.06 -17.43
C LYS A 7 3.46 0.64 -16.07
N LEU A 8 2.26 0.82 -15.49
CA LEU A 8 2.08 1.42 -14.16
C LEU A 8 2.73 0.58 -13.06
N ILE A 9 2.56 -0.75 -13.11
CA ILE A 9 3.22 -1.67 -12.18
C ILE A 9 4.75 -1.52 -12.26
N LYS A 10 5.32 -1.51 -13.46
CA LYS A 10 6.77 -1.32 -13.67
C LYS A 10 7.26 0.03 -13.15
N GLN A 11 6.47 1.09 -13.34
CA GLN A 11 6.80 2.41 -12.82
C GLN A 11 6.78 2.43 -11.28
N GLY A 12 5.77 1.83 -10.65
CA GLY A 12 5.68 1.67 -9.21
C GLY A 12 6.86 0.89 -8.62
N ILE A 13 7.25 -0.23 -9.25
CA ILE A 13 8.41 -1.03 -8.84
C ILE A 13 9.70 -0.19 -8.92
N LYS A 14 9.93 0.51 -10.04
CA LYS A 14 11.12 1.36 -10.20
C LYS A 14 11.19 2.47 -9.16
N SER A 15 10.06 3.09 -8.83
CA SER A 15 9.98 4.12 -7.79
C SER A 15 10.25 3.54 -6.40
N SER A 16 9.77 2.33 -6.12
CA SER A 16 10.07 1.60 -4.88
C SER A 16 11.57 1.28 -4.75
N ASP A 17 12.20 0.81 -5.81
CA ASP A 17 13.66 0.51 -5.82
C ASP A 17 14.47 1.75 -5.48
N GLN A 18 14.14 2.90 -6.08
CA GLN A 18 14.81 4.17 -5.80
C GLN A 18 14.58 4.61 -4.34
N TYR A 19 13.35 4.53 -3.86
CA TYR A 19 12.99 4.88 -2.49
C TYR A 19 13.78 4.04 -1.47
N PHE A 20 13.78 2.71 -1.60
CA PHE A 20 14.47 1.84 -0.67
C PHE A 20 16.00 2.04 -0.71
N LYS A 21 16.57 2.35 -1.87
CA LYS A 21 17.98 2.75 -1.98
C LYS A 21 18.28 3.98 -1.14
N GLU A 22 17.48 5.03 -1.27
CA GLU A 22 17.66 6.28 -0.53
C GLU A 22 17.45 6.10 0.98
N ILE A 23 16.51 5.29 1.40
CA ILE A 23 16.28 4.95 2.81
C ILE A 23 17.46 4.19 3.40
N LYS A 24 18.00 3.19 2.69
CA LYS A 24 19.20 2.45 3.13
C LYS A 24 20.41 3.39 3.32
N GLU A 25 20.67 4.25 2.36
CA GLU A 25 21.77 5.20 2.40
C GLU A 25 21.65 6.15 3.61
N GLU A 26 20.44 6.68 3.85
CA GLU A 26 20.21 7.61 4.95
C GLU A 26 20.33 6.92 6.31
N TYR A 27 19.74 5.76 6.52
CA TYR A 27 19.90 5.01 7.76
C TYR A 27 21.35 4.61 8.01
N GLY A 28 22.10 4.24 6.97
CA GLY A 28 23.53 3.95 7.09
C GLY A 28 24.34 5.17 7.51
N ARG A 29 24.01 6.36 6.99
CA ARG A 29 24.63 7.61 7.38
C ARG A 29 24.35 7.95 8.86
N LEU A 30 23.11 7.80 9.31
CA LEU A 30 22.71 8.06 10.69
C LEU A 30 23.39 7.10 11.66
N TYR A 31 23.38 5.79 11.34
CA TYR A 31 24.05 4.78 12.16
C TYR A 31 25.56 5.02 12.30
N LYS A 32 26.24 5.41 11.21
CA LYS A 32 27.66 5.73 11.25
C LYS A 32 27.98 6.97 12.11
N LYS A 33 27.03 7.90 12.24
CA LYS A 33 27.20 9.16 12.96
C LYS A 33 26.93 9.04 14.45
N ALA A 34 26.03 8.13 14.86
CA ALA A 34 25.57 8.01 16.24
C ALA A 34 26.48 7.07 17.07
N ASP A 35 26.79 7.45 18.28
CA ASP A 35 27.58 6.65 19.21
C ASP A 35 26.72 5.64 20.01
N ASN A 36 25.40 5.86 20.09
CA ASN A 36 24.45 5.01 20.78
C ASN A 36 23.04 5.12 20.16
N PHE A 37 22.11 4.25 20.64
CA PHE A 37 20.78 4.18 20.06
C PHE A 37 19.93 5.42 20.33
N GLU A 38 20.06 6.09 21.48
CA GLU A 38 19.33 7.32 21.79
C GLU A 38 19.77 8.46 20.84
N GLU A 39 21.06 8.59 20.64
CA GLU A 39 21.61 9.56 19.68
C GLU A 39 21.18 9.26 18.25
N PHE A 40 21.15 7.98 17.87
CA PHE A 40 20.62 7.56 16.59
C PHE A 40 19.15 8.00 16.41
N LEU A 41 18.27 7.77 17.41
CA LEU A 41 16.88 8.21 17.37
C LEU A 41 16.76 9.74 17.28
N ALA A 42 17.62 10.47 17.98
CA ALA A 42 17.66 11.93 17.88
C ALA A 42 18.00 12.36 16.45
N TYR A 43 19.04 11.81 15.84
CA TYR A 43 19.39 12.11 14.45
C TYR A 43 18.30 11.69 13.46
N GLU A 44 17.67 10.55 13.65
CA GLU A 44 16.56 10.10 12.80
C GLU A 44 15.39 11.08 12.81
N SER A 45 15.05 11.64 13.99
CA SER A 45 13.91 12.57 14.13
C SER A 45 14.09 13.87 13.32
N TYR A 46 15.32 14.31 13.11
CA TYR A 46 15.69 15.50 12.31
C TYR A 46 16.13 15.16 10.88
N SER A 47 16.12 13.89 10.51
CA SER A 47 16.57 13.48 9.17
C SER A 47 15.49 13.69 8.11
N PRO A 48 15.85 13.74 6.83
CA PRO A 48 14.90 13.83 5.72
C PRO A 48 14.09 12.54 5.49
N ILE A 49 14.28 11.48 6.30
CA ILE A 49 13.58 10.20 6.14
C ILE A 49 12.07 10.40 6.14
N ASN A 50 11.53 11.20 7.06
CA ASN A 50 10.09 11.45 7.13
C ASN A 50 9.55 12.11 5.84
N ALA A 51 10.27 13.10 5.33
CA ALA A 51 9.90 13.76 4.08
C ALA A 51 10.00 12.81 2.87
N LYS A 52 11.01 11.93 2.84
CA LYS A 52 11.17 10.92 1.79
C LYS A 52 10.05 9.88 1.82
N MET A 53 9.66 9.44 3.02
CA MET A 53 8.53 8.52 3.20
C MET A 53 7.21 9.13 2.70
N ALA A 54 6.91 10.38 3.11
CA ALA A 54 5.73 11.10 2.65
C ALA A 54 5.72 11.34 1.12
N ALA A 55 6.87 11.67 0.55
CA ALA A 55 6.99 11.84 -0.90
C ALA A 55 6.75 10.51 -1.67
N TYR A 56 7.23 9.40 -1.13
CA TYR A 56 6.95 8.07 -1.71
C TYR A 56 5.48 7.71 -1.64
N GLU A 57 4.80 7.99 -0.51
CA GLU A 57 3.36 7.80 -0.36
C GLU A 57 2.58 8.58 -1.42
N THR A 58 2.88 9.87 -1.57
CA THR A 58 2.27 10.73 -2.59
C THR A 58 2.50 10.19 -3.99
N LEU A 59 3.73 9.81 -4.31
CA LEU A 59 4.10 9.29 -5.63
C LEU A 59 3.36 7.99 -5.96
N MET A 60 3.26 7.05 -5.01
CA MET A 60 2.55 5.79 -5.23
C MET A 60 1.05 6.02 -5.42
N THR A 61 0.45 6.90 -4.63
CA THR A 61 -0.95 7.31 -4.79
C THR A 61 -1.21 7.93 -6.16
N ASP A 62 -0.31 8.80 -6.65
CA ASP A 62 -0.42 9.42 -7.97
C ASP A 62 -0.28 8.41 -9.12
N ILE A 63 0.68 7.49 -9.02
CA ILE A 63 0.87 6.44 -10.06
C ILE A 63 -0.39 5.59 -10.20
N VAL A 64 -0.97 5.18 -9.09
CA VAL A 64 -2.17 4.31 -9.10
C VAL A 64 -3.43 5.12 -9.44
N GLY A 65 -3.66 6.24 -8.75
CA GLY A 65 -4.87 7.04 -8.90
C GLY A 65 -5.00 7.67 -10.27
N ASN A 66 -3.96 8.37 -10.74
CA ASN A 66 -4.02 9.06 -12.04
C ASN A 66 -3.93 8.07 -13.22
N GLY A 67 -3.10 7.03 -13.09
CA GLY A 67 -2.91 6.08 -14.18
C GLY A 67 -4.16 5.27 -14.53
N LEU A 68 -4.94 4.86 -13.55
CA LEU A 68 -6.17 4.08 -13.77
C LEU A 68 -7.38 4.96 -14.09
N ASN A 69 -7.38 6.20 -13.63
CA ASN A 69 -8.44 7.16 -13.88
C ASN A 69 -8.63 7.44 -15.37
N ASP A 70 -7.53 7.54 -16.12
CA ASP A 70 -7.57 7.88 -17.55
C ASP A 70 -8.07 6.74 -18.45
N ILE A 71 -8.00 5.50 -17.97
CA ILE A 71 -8.37 4.32 -18.78
C ILE A 71 -9.85 3.98 -18.68
N ARG A 72 -10.44 4.14 -17.49
CA ARG A 72 -11.76 3.60 -17.20
C ARG A 72 -12.88 4.63 -17.28
N PHE A 73 -12.57 5.93 -17.17
CA PHE A 73 -13.59 6.97 -17.05
C PHE A 73 -13.46 8.05 -18.10
N ASN A 74 -14.58 8.31 -18.80
CA ASN A 74 -14.69 9.41 -19.77
C ASN A 74 -15.34 10.66 -19.17
N ARG A 75 -16.04 10.53 -18.03
CA ARG A 75 -16.77 11.65 -17.41
C ARG A 75 -15.96 12.30 -16.30
N PRO A 76 -15.83 13.64 -16.24
CA PRO A 76 -15.06 14.33 -15.20
C PRO A 76 -15.53 14.01 -13.77
N ALA A 77 -16.84 13.87 -13.55
CA ALA A 77 -17.39 13.53 -12.24
C ALA A 77 -16.98 12.14 -11.76
N GLN A 78 -16.97 11.14 -12.66
CA GLN A 78 -16.50 9.80 -12.36
C GLN A 78 -15.00 9.79 -12.02
N LYS A 79 -14.21 10.55 -12.79
CA LYS A 79 -12.78 10.72 -12.55
C LYS A 79 -12.50 11.33 -11.18
N ALA A 80 -13.25 12.36 -10.78
CA ALA A 80 -13.10 13.00 -9.50
C ALA A 80 -13.49 12.07 -8.34
N LEU A 81 -14.61 11.35 -8.46
CA LEU A 81 -15.07 10.40 -7.45
C LEU A 81 -14.07 9.25 -7.29
N PHE A 82 -13.62 8.66 -8.39
CA PHE A 82 -12.63 7.60 -8.41
C PHE A 82 -11.33 8.03 -7.70
N LYS A 83 -10.80 9.20 -8.05
CA LYS A 83 -9.61 9.76 -7.42
C LYS A 83 -9.80 9.90 -5.91
N THR A 84 -10.90 10.47 -5.46
CA THR A 84 -11.17 10.69 -4.02
C THR A 84 -11.19 9.37 -3.24
N VAL A 85 -11.84 8.34 -3.76
CA VAL A 85 -11.95 7.04 -3.09
C VAL A 85 -10.60 6.31 -3.08
N VAL A 86 -9.87 6.32 -4.21
CA VAL A 86 -8.54 5.68 -4.30
C VAL A 86 -7.55 6.38 -3.39
N ASP A 87 -7.45 7.70 -3.42
CA ASP A 87 -6.51 8.46 -2.59
C ASP A 87 -6.70 8.13 -1.10
N LYS A 88 -7.96 8.10 -0.62
CA LYS A 88 -8.26 7.80 0.78
C LYS A 88 -7.86 6.38 1.19
N ARG A 89 -8.02 5.39 0.31
CA ARG A 89 -7.72 3.98 0.60
C ARG A 89 -6.23 3.66 0.47
N THR A 90 -5.55 4.20 -0.54
CA THR A 90 -4.13 3.98 -0.81
C THR A 90 -3.24 4.57 0.28
N ALA A 91 -3.54 5.76 0.76
CA ALA A 91 -2.75 6.43 1.80
C ALA A 91 -2.56 5.55 3.05
N THR A 92 -3.61 4.87 3.50
CA THR A 92 -3.56 4.01 4.70
C THR A 92 -2.62 2.82 4.52
N LEU A 93 -2.65 2.18 3.34
CA LEU A 93 -1.82 0.99 3.07
C LEU A 93 -0.33 1.33 2.98
N VAL A 94 0.01 2.44 2.33
CA VAL A 94 1.42 2.85 2.16
C VAL A 94 2.02 3.35 3.47
N GLN A 95 1.26 4.03 4.33
CA GLN A 95 1.68 4.44 5.68
C GLN A 95 2.13 3.23 6.52
N ASN A 96 1.32 2.18 6.58
CA ASN A 96 1.66 0.96 7.33
C ASN A 96 2.99 0.34 6.84
N VAL A 97 3.26 0.36 5.54
CA VAL A 97 4.53 -0.13 4.96
C VAL A 97 5.73 0.67 5.47
N ASN A 98 5.61 1.99 5.55
CA ASN A 98 6.69 2.85 6.02
C ASN A 98 6.98 2.66 7.50
N GLU A 99 5.94 2.53 8.32
CA GLU A 99 6.08 2.31 9.78
C GLU A 99 6.74 0.96 10.07
N ASP A 100 6.32 -0.12 9.42
CA ASP A 100 6.94 -1.43 9.58
C ASP A 100 8.41 -1.45 9.11
N THR A 101 8.71 -0.75 8.00
CA THR A 101 10.09 -0.63 7.49
C THR A 101 10.95 0.07 8.53
N ARG A 102 10.48 1.17 9.08
CA ARG A 102 11.15 1.93 10.13
C ARG A 102 11.36 1.09 11.38
N ALA A 103 10.32 0.39 11.86
CA ALA A 103 10.41 -0.47 13.02
C ALA A 103 11.44 -1.59 12.82
N SER A 104 11.44 -2.24 11.66
CA SER A 104 12.40 -3.31 11.34
C SER A 104 13.85 -2.80 11.36
N ILE A 105 14.11 -1.63 10.76
CA ILE A 105 15.46 -1.04 10.74
C ILE A 105 15.88 -0.60 12.14
N ARG A 106 14.99 0.02 12.90
CA ARG A 106 15.27 0.43 14.30
C ARG A 106 15.64 -0.77 15.17
N ASN A 107 14.95 -1.91 15.03
CA ASN A 107 15.25 -3.13 15.78
C ASN A 107 16.66 -3.64 15.44
N ILE A 108 17.05 -3.69 14.17
CA ILE A 108 18.41 -4.10 13.76
C ILE A 108 19.46 -3.19 14.41
N ILE A 109 19.26 -1.90 14.37
CA ILE A 109 20.20 -0.92 14.92
C ILE A 109 20.23 -1.01 16.46
N GLN A 110 19.09 -1.14 17.11
CA GLN A 110 19.03 -1.32 18.56
C GLN A 110 19.77 -2.57 19.02
N ASP A 111 19.59 -3.68 18.31
CA ASP A 111 20.27 -4.94 18.64
C ASP A 111 21.78 -4.84 18.42
N ALA A 112 22.21 -4.13 17.37
CA ALA A 112 23.64 -3.86 17.16
C ALA A 112 24.26 -3.08 18.32
N TYR A 113 23.60 -2.05 18.84
CA TYR A 113 24.07 -1.30 20.00
C TYR A 113 24.06 -2.13 21.29
N LYS A 114 23.06 -3.00 21.50
CA LYS A 114 22.99 -3.89 22.69
C LYS A 114 24.08 -4.94 22.70
N GLN A 115 24.41 -5.51 21.55
CA GLN A 115 25.40 -6.58 21.43
C GLN A 115 26.85 -6.06 21.44
N GLY A 116 27.05 -4.77 21.15
CA GLY A 116 28.37 -4.11 21.23
C GLY A 116 29.43 -4.58 20.21
N ASP A 117 29.12 -5.55 19.38
CA ASP A 117 30.08 -6.31 18.57
C ASP A 117 29.79 -6.33 17.06
N LEU A 118 28.75 -5.66 16.59
CA LEU A 118 28.43 -5.61 15.17
C LEU A 118 29.15 -4.47 14.46
N SER A 119 30.02 -4.82 13.52
CA SER A 119 30.68 -3.83 12.67
C SER A 119 29.64 -3.07 11.82
N HIS A 120 29.94 -1.82 11.49
CA HIS A 120 29.11 -1.02 10.58
C HIS A 120 28.74 -1.78 9.29
N LYS A 121 29.68 -2.58 8.75
CA LYS A 121 29.45 -3.42 7.57
C LYS A 121 28.34 -4.45 7.81
N THR A 122 28.38 -5.18 8.93
CA THR A 122 27.40 -6.20 9.27
C THR A 122 25.99 -5.61 9.43
N VAL A 123 25.89 -4.47 10.14
CA VAL A 123 24.60 -3.78 10.33
C VAL A 123 24.04 -3.30 8.99
N MET A 124 24.89 -2.73 8.11
CA MET A 124 24.47 -2.30 6.78
C MET A 124 24.04 -3.46 5.88
N GLU A 125 24.68 -4.62 5.97
CA GLU A 125 24.26 -5.83 5.27
C GLU A 125 22.89 -6.31 5.75
N GLN A 126 22.63 -6.30 7.06
CA GLN A 126 21.32 -6.65 7.63
C GLN A 126 20.23 -5.66 7.21
N ILE A 127 20.49 -4.35 7.28
CA ILE A 127 19.56 -3.32 6.80
C ILE A 127 19.28 -3.51 5.31
N SER A 128 20.32 -3.72 4.50
CA SER A 128 20.16 -3.94 3.05
C SER A 128 19.30 -5.16 2.77
N LYS A 129 19.60 -6.30 3.38
CA LYS A 129 18.84 -7.55 3.22
C LYS A 129 17.38 -7.37 3.62
N THR A 130 17.13 -6.66 4.72
CA THR A 130 15.77 -6.38 5.19
C THR A 130 15.02 -5.48 4.21
N CYS A 131 15.64 -4.39 3.75
CA CYS A 131 15.05 -3.50 2.75
C CYS A 131 14.79 -4.22 1.41
N ASP A 132 15.71 -5.08 0.96
CA ASP A 132 15.56 -5.81 -0.30
C ASP A 132 14.41 -6.84 -0.20
N ASN A 133 14.32 -7.58 0.92
CA ASN A 133 13.19 -8.49 1.17
C ASN A 133 11.85 -7.73 1.24
N ILE A 134 11.84 -6.60 1.94
CA ILE A 134 10.67 -5.72 2.04
C ILE A 134 10.31 -5.19 0.65
N ASN A 135 11.27 -4.70 -0.13
CA ASN A 135 11.05 -4.15 -1.46
C ASN A 135 10.42 -5.19 -2.39
N HIS A 136 11.02 -6.38 -2.51
CA HIS A 136 10.50 -7.43 -3.40
C HIS A 136 9.10 -7.91 -3.02
N THR A 137 8.86 -8.14 -1.74
CA THR A 137 7.56 -8.61 -1.26
C THR A 137 6.53 -7.49 -1.31
N ARG A 138 6.91 -6.30 -0.87
CA ARG A 138 5.98 -5.16 -0.73
C ARG A 138 5.66 -4.47 -2.04
N ALA A 139 6.62 -4.31 -2.96
CA ALA A 139 6.31 -3.76 -4.28
C ALA A 139 5.25 -4.61 -5.00
N ARG A 140 5.32 -5.94 -4.87
CA ARG A 140 4.28 -6.86 -5.39
C ARG A 140 2.97 -6.73 -4.63
N THR A 141 3.05 -6.67 -3.29
CA THR A 141 1.87 -6.53 -2.43
C THR A 141 1.17 -5.21 -2.68
N ILE A 142 1.90 -4.09 -2.71
CA ILE A 142 1.36 -2.76 -3.02
C ILE A 142 0.73 -2.79 -4.40
N ALA A 143 1.47 -3.20 -5.43
CA ALA A 143 0.97 -3.21 -6.81
C ALA A 143 -0.31 -4.06 -6.95
N ARG A 144 -0.37 -5.23 -6.32
CA ARG A 144 -1.56 -6.10 -6.34
C ARG A 144 -2.72 -5.49 -5.58
N THR A 145 -2.46 -4.98 -4.38
CA THR A 145 -3.50 -4.41 -3.51
C THR A 145 -4.10 -3.16 -4.14
N GLU A 146 -3.25 -2.29 -4.67
CA GLU A 146 -3.69 -1.06 -5.31
C GLU A 146 -4.43 -1.32 -6.62
N LEU A 147 -3.99 -2.29 -7.40
CA LEU A 147 -4.69 -2.70 -8.61
C LEU A 147 -6.08 -3.25 -8.28
N ASN A 148 -6.19 -4.11 -7.24
CA ASN A 148 -7.47 -4.63 -6.78
C ASN A 148 -8.37 -3.50 -6.26
N ASN A 149 -7.82 -2.61 -5.44
CA ASN A 149 -8.53 -1.44 -4.92
C ASN A 149 -9.11 -0.56 -6.04
N ALA A 150 -8.28 -0.22 -7.02
CA ALA A 150 -8.70 0.62 -8.13
C ALA A 150 -9.72 -0.08 -9.04
N THR A 151 -9.58 -1.38 -9.28
CA THR A 151 -10.53 -2.17 -10.07
C THR A 151 -11.88 -2.24 -9.37
N THR A 152 -11.90 -2.61 -8.09
CA THR A 152 -13.14 -2.69 -7.30
C THR A 152 -13.83 -1.34 -7.18
N THR A 153 -13.06 -0.27 -6.98
CA THR A 153 -13.60 1.10 -6.93
C THR A 153 -14.20 1.52 -8.27
N ALA A 154 -13.55 1.18 -9.39
CA ALA A 154 -14.08 1.47 -10.71
C ALA A 154 -15.39 0.69 -10.97
N ASP A 155 -15.40 -0.59 -10.63
CA ASP A 155 -16.58 -1.45 -10.78
C ASP A 155 -17.74 -0.97 -9.88
N TYR A 156 -17.45 -0.53 -8.65
CA TYR A 156 -18.41 0.11 -7.76
C TYR A 156 -19.07 1.34 -8.41
N ILE A 157 -18.27 2.29 -8.90
CA ILE A 157 -18.78 3.53 -9.52
C ILE A 157 -19.66 3.22 -10.72
N ILE A 158 -19.20 2.32 -11.60
CA ILE A 158 -19.93 1.96 -12.81
C ILE A 158 -21.25 1.26 -12.49
N ASN A 159 -21.24 0.31 -11.54
CA ASN A 159 -22.44 -0.45 -11.21
C ASN A 159 -23.45 0.38 -10.40
N LYS A 160 -22.98 1.27 -9.52
CA LYS A 160 -23.86 2.22 -8.82
C LYS A 160 -24.59 3.15 -9.82
N GLU A 161 -23.91 3.65 -10.85
CA GLU A 161 -24.55 4.43 -11.91
C GLU A 161 -25.56 3.61 -12.75
N ARG A 162 -25.38 2.30 -12.83
CA ARG A 162 -26.31 1.38 -13.50
C ARG A 162 -27.50 0.98 -12.62
N GLY A 163 -27.56 1.49 -11.40
CA GLY A 163 -28.65 1.25 -10.48
C GLY A 163 -28.46 0.05 -9.56
N ALA A 164 -27.26 -0.51 -9.47
CA ALA A 164 -26.97 -1.50 -8.43
C ALA A 164 -27.13 -0.85 -7.05
N ASN A 165 -27.81 -1.56 -6.14
CA ASN A 165 -28.05 -1.14 -4.76
C ASN A 165 -27.42 -2.08 -3.73
N ALA A 166 -26.80 -3.17 -4.19
CA ALA A 166 -26.13 -4.16 -3.35
C ALA A 166 -24.89 -4.76 -4.03
N TYR A 167 -24.05 -5.38 -3.21
CA TYR A 167 -22.98 -6.26 -3.69
C TYR A 167 -22.81 -7.47 -2.78
N LYS A 168 -22.40 -8.59 -3.38
CA LYS A 168 -22.06 -9.83 -2.67
C LYS A 168 -20.55 -9.98 -2.63
N TYR A 169 -20.03 -10.29 -1.43
CA TYR A 169 -18.60 -10.50 -1.20
C TYR A 169 -18.19 -11.95 -1.56
N TYR A 170 -17.09 -12.11 -2.27
CA TYR A 170 -16.50 -13.39 -2.64
C TYR A 170 -15.07 -13.49 -2.15
N CYS A 171 -14.78 -14.52 -1.40
CA CYS A 171 -13.43 -14.81 -0.93
C CYS A 171 -12.55 -15.37 -2.03
N GLY A 172 -11.26 -15.00 -1.99
CA GLY A 172 -10.22 -15.69 -2.71
C GLY A 172 -9.87 -17.04 -2.05
N GLU A 173 -8.91 -17.76 -2.64
CA GLU A 173 -8.32 -18.94 -2.01
C GLU A 173 -7.62 -18.55 -0.71
N ASP A 174 -7.81 -19.33 0.37
CA ASP A 174 -7.28 -19.10 1.71
C ASP A 174 -7.59 -17.68 2.23
N PRO A 175 -8.87 -17.35 2.51
CA PRO A 175 -9.23 -16.06 3.08
C PRO A 175 -8.64 -15.93 4.50
N CYS A 176 -8.23 -14.72 4.87
CA CYS A 176 -7.89 -14.43 6.26
C CYS A 176 -9.16 -14.25 7.11
N GLU A 177 -9.03 -14.26 8.43
CA GLU A 177 -10.14 -14.11 9.38
C GLU A 177 -11.06 -12.93 9.04
N ILE A 178 -10.47 -11.74 8.72
CA ILE A 178 -11.23 -10.54 8.34
C ILE A 178 -12.09 -10.74 7.09
N CYS A 179 -11.56 -11.45 6.10
CA CYS A 179 -12.27 -11.69 4.84
C CYS A 179 -13.27 -12.85 4.96
N GLU A 180 -13.00 -13.81 5.86
CA GLU A 180 -13.85 -14.98 6.09
C GLU A 180 -15.19 -14.57 6.70
N GLU A 181 -15.18 -13.56 7.59
CA GLU A 181 -16.40 -12.97 8.17
C GLU A 181 -17.35 -12.39 7.12
N ASP A 182 -16.82 -11.81 6.05
CA ASP A 182 -17.61 -11.20 4.97
C ASP A 182 -17.96 -12.18 3.85
N CYS A 183 -17.41 -13.38 3.89
CA CYS A 183 -17.47 -14.34 2.79
C CYS A 183 -18.89 -14.82 2.50
N GLY A 184 -19.41 -14.45 1.33
CA GLY A 184 -20.77 -14.79 0.92
C GLY A 184 -21.85 -13.82 1.40
N GLU A 185 -21.48 -12.85 2.24
CA GLU A 185 -22.41 -11.83 2.74
C GLU A 185 -22.78 -10.82 1.63
N VAL A 186 -23.97 -10.23 1.81
CA VAL A 186 -24.51 -9.18 0.93
C VAL A 186 -24.54 -7.89 1.70
N PHE A 187 -23.97 -6.86 1.09
CA PHE A 187 -23.87 -5.51 1.64
C PHE A 187 -24.64 -4.52 0.76
N GLU A 188 -25.17 -3.47 1.38
CA GLU A 188 -25.73 -2.34 0.65
C GLU A 188 -24.63 -1.64 -0.17
N ILE A 189 -25.00 -1.07 -1.31
CA ILE A 189 -24.02 -0.44 -2.22
C ILE A 189 -23.25 0.70 -1.55
N ASP A 190 -23.84 1.38 -0.56
CA ASP A 190 -23.23 2.51 0.14
C ASP A 190 -22.31 2.09 1.30
N ASP A 191 -22.29 0.83 1.67
CA ASP A 191 -21.32 0.26 2.60
C ASP A 191 -19.98 0.00 1.90
N ILE A 192 -19.19 1.04 1.76
CA ILE A 192 -17.87 0.97 1.10
C ILE A 192 -16.76 0.44 2.00
N GLU A 193 -17.03 0.27 3.30
CA GLU A 193 -16.01 -0.20 4.27
C GLU A 193 -15.71 -1.69 4.09
N HIS A 194 -16.70 -2.48 3.63
CA HIS A 194 -16.54 -3.90 3.34
C HIS A 194 -16.05 -4.19 1.91
N LEU A 195 -15.88 -3.16 1.06
CA LEU A 195 -15.33 -3.39 -0.28
C LEU A 195 -13.88 -3.88 -0.23
N PRO A 196 -13.51 -4.98 -0.95
CA PRO A 196 -12.13 -5.40 -1.05
C PRO A 196 -11.28 -4.38 -1.87
N PRO A 197 -9.96 -4.33 -1.63
CA PRO A 197 -9.19 -5.10 -0.65
C PRO A 197 -9.34 -4.55 0.77
N ARG A 198 -9.57 -5.43 1.75
CA ARG A 198 -9.67 -5.05 3.17
C ARG A 198 -8.31 -5.03 3.90
N HIS A 199 -7.30 -5.64 3.29
CA HIS A 199 -5.95 -5.76 3.82
C HIS A 199 -4.94 -5.91 2.66
N PRO A 200 -3.63 -5.71 2.91
CA PRO A 200 -2.60 -5.98 1.91
C PRO A 200 -2.68 -7.42 1.38
N ASN A 201 -2.50 -7.59 0.08
CA ASN A 201 -2.57 -8.90 -0.61
C ASN A 201 -3.97 -9.56 -0.66
N CYS A 202 -5.03 -8.84 -0.33
CA CYS A 202 -6.39 -9.37 -0.43
C CYS A 202 -6.67 -9.87 -1.85
N LYS A 203 -7.22 -11.10 -1.94
CA LYS A 203 -7.58 -11.76 -3.20
C LYS A 203 -9.09 -11.81 -3.42
N CYS A 204 -9.85 -11.21 -2.51
CA CYS A 204 -11.30 -11.19 -2.54
C CYS A 204 -11.83 -10.23 -3.60
N GLY A 205 -13.06 -10.45 -4.01
CA GLY A 205 -13.78 -9.63 -4.97
C GLY A 205 -15.24 -9.48 -4.60
N VAL A 206 -15.96 -8.69 -5.38
CA VAL A 206 -17.40 -8.47 -5.21
C VAL A 206 -18.13 -8.61 -6.53
N ASN A 207 -19.41 -8.93 -6.46
CA ASN A 207 -20.34 -8.89 -7.57
C ASN A 207 -21.47 -7.92 -7.24
N PHE A 208 -21.65 -6.89 -8.05
CA PHE A 208 -22.69 -5.87 -7.88
C PHE A 208 -23.98 -6.31 -8.55
N PHE A 209 -25.13 -6.05 -7.91
CA PHE A 209 -26.45 -6.40 -8.43
C PHE A 209 -27.54 -5.48 -7.91
N ILE A 210 -28.75 -5.64 -8.45
CA ILE A 210 -29.95 -4.97 -7.94
C ILE A 210 -30.67 -5.99 -7.06
N ASP A 211 -30.74 -5.70 -5.75
CA ASP A 211 -31.56 -6.44 -4.81
C ASP A 211 -32.93 -5.80 -4.71
N PRO A 212 -34.02 -6.49 -5.12
CA PRO A 212 -35.37 -5.94 -5.06
C PRO A 212 -35.87 -5.70 -3.62
N ASN A 213 -35.24 -6.33 -2.62
CA ASN A 213 -35.65 -6.21 -1.21
C ASN A 213 -35.03 -4.98 -0.50
N LEU A 214 -34.05 -4.33 -1.11
CA LEU A 214 -33.37 -3.13 -0.58
C LEU A 214 -33.90 -1.81 -1.16
N ASN A 215 -35.01 -1.86 -1.92
CA ASN A 215 -35.61 -0.67 -2.55
C ASN A 215 -36.83 -0.11 -1.78
N ASP A 216 -37.01 -0.45 -0.50
CA ASP A 216 -38.10 0.05 0.34
C ASP A 216 -37.65 1.14 1.34
#